data_6d5aee83bb6e7814b54c20f29e48e31a
#
_entry.id   6d5aee83bb6e7814b54c20f29e48e31a
#
_cell.length_a   1.000
_cell.length_b   1.000
_cell.length_c   1.000
_cell.angle_alpha   90.00
_cell.angle_beta   90.00
_cell.angle_gamma   90.00
#
_symmetry.space_group_name_H-M   'P 1'
#
loop_
_entity.id
_entity.type
_entity.pdbx_description
1 polymer ?
#
loop_
_entity_poly.entity_id
_entity_poly.type
_entity_poly.pdbx_seq_one_letter_code
_entity_poly.pdbx_strand_id
1 'polypeptide(L)'
;GAPVGSVLTGDREFIARARRWRKMLGGGTRQAGVLAAAGLYALDHHIERLAQDHDNAKSLAQLLSSLDEAKVHATGLRTNMVFVSFPPDSLEGLSGHLRERGILVTARSNPVRLVTHLDLTEEHIGTIVQAIKDYFRVTARSA
;
A
#
# COMPACT_ATOMS: atom_id res chain seq x y z
N GLY A 1 8.03 0.30 7.97
CA GLY A 1 7.77 -0.82 8.85
C GLY A 1 7.40 -0.48 10.29
N ALA A 2 7.25 0.81 10.67
CA ALA A 2 6.72 1.12 11.99
C ALA A 2 5.23 0.74 12.08
N PRO A 3 4.76 0.15 13.19
CA PRO A 3 3.39 -0.37 13.32
C PRO A 3 2.34 0.75 13.35
N VAL A 4 2.73 1.95 13.75
CA VAL A 4 1.87 3.12 13.86
C VAL A 4 2.73 4.38 13.89
N GLY A 5 2.18 5.48 13.44
CA GLY A 5 2.71 6.76 13.81
C GLY A 5 2.77 7.76 12.68
N SER A 6 2.58 8.98 13.10
CA SER A 6 2.97 10.19 12.38
C SER A 6 3.86 10.99 13.30
N VAL A 7 4.94 11.50 12.78
CA VAL A 7 5.86 12.38 13.53
C VAL A 7 5.60 13.81 13.11
N LEU A 8 5.22 14.64 14.09
CA LEU A 8 5.04 16.05 13.88
C LEU A 8 6.31 16.79 14.32
N THR A 9 6.87 17.61 13.44
CA THR A 9 8.03 18.44 13.70
C THR A 9 7.69 19.93 13.58
N GLY A 10 8.41 20.79 14.29
CA GLY A 10 8.20 22.22 14.27
C GLY A 10 9.00 22.91 15.39
N ASP A 11 8.79 24.21 15.55
CA ASP A 11 9.39 24.95 16.63
C ASP A 11 8.84 24.52 18.01
N ARG A 12 9.51 25.00 19.06
CA ARG A 12 9.20 24.61 20.44
C ARG A 12 7.77 24.98 20.84
N GLU A 13 7.31 26.15 20.46
CA GLU A 13 5.98 26.65 20.83
C GLU A 13 4.88 25.85 20.12
N PHE A 14 5.04 25.63 18.83
CA PHE A 14 4.13 24.79 18.05
C PHE A 14 4.03 23.37 18.62
N ILE A 15 5.15 22.74 18.92
CA ILE A 15 5.17 21.39 19.48
C ILE A 15 4.55 21.34 20.90
N ALA A 16 4.76 22.38 21.71
CA ALA A 16 4.13 22.46 23.04
C ALA A 16 2.59 22.51 22.92
N ARG A 17 2.06 23.31 21.99
CA ARG A 17 0.62 23.38 21.70
C ARG A 17 0.10 22.05 21.14
N ALA A 18 0.82 21.43 20.19
CA ALA A 18 0.46 20.15 19.60
C ALA A 18 0.38 19.02 20.64
N ARG A 19 1.31 18.99 21.61
CA ARG A 19 1.27 18.02 22.72
C ARG A 19 0.03 18.15 23.57
N ARG A 20 -0.41 19.39 23.84
CA ARG A 20 -1.66 19.64 24.58
C ARG A 20 -2.87 19.12 23.79
N TRP A 21 -2.97 19.46 22.51
CA TRP A 21 -4.03 18.98 21.64
C TRP A 21 -4.05 17.45 21.55
N ARG A 22 -2.89 16.82 21.34
CA ARG A 22 -2.78 15.36 21.35
C ARG A 22 -3.37 14.75 22.61
N LYS A 23 -3.06 15.33 23.79
CA LYS A 23 -3.59 14.83 25.05
C LYS A 23 -5.11 14.99 25.15
N MET A 24 -5.63 16.14 24.74
CA MET A 24 -7.07 16.45 24.77
C MET A 24 -7.88 15.54 23.85
N LEU A 25 -7.32 15.17 22.68
CA LEU A 25 -7.96 14.30 21.69
C LEU A 25 -7.76 12.80 21.96
N GLY A 26 -7.28 12.41 23.14
CA GLY A 26 -7.10 11.01 23.51
C GLY A 26 -5.77 10.38 23.11
N GLY A 27 -4.87 11.10 22.42
CA GLY A 27 -3.56 10.60 21.96
C GLY A 27 -2.48 10.53 23.04
N GLY A 28 -2.84 10.57 24.31
CA GLY A 28 -1.90 10.54 25.44
C GLY A 28 -1.56 9.12 25.91
N THR A 29 -1.15 8.26 24.99
CA THR A 29 -0.78 6.87 25.28
C THR A 29 0.36 6.79 26.30
N ARG A 30 0.19 5.95 27.32
CA ARG A 30 1.30 5.57 28.22
C ARG A 30 2.21 4.58 27.49
N GLN A 31 3.45 4.44 27.96
CA GLN A 31 4.45 3.53 27.36
C GLN A 31 4.61 3.69 25.84
N ALA A 32 4.46 4.90 25.33
CA ALA A 32 4.64 5.24 23.92
C ALA A 32 6.07 4.97 23.41
N GLY A 33 7.02 4.71 24.32
CA GLY A 33 8.40 4.37 24.01
C GLY A 33 8.53 3.11 23.13
N VAL A 34 7.66 2.12 23.29
CA VAL A 34 7.63 0.92 22.43
C VAL A 34 7.38 1.30 20.96
N LEU A 35 6.38 2.15 20.72
CA LEU A 35 6.05 2.65 19.39
C LEU A 35 7.12 3.60 18.84
N ALA A 36 7.67 4.45 19.72
CA ALA A 36 8.75 5.37 19.35
C ALA A 36 10.04 4.61 18.97
N ALA A 37 10.37 3.52 19.67
CA ALA A 37 11.53 2.67 19.33
C ALA A 37 11.38 2.06 17.92
N ALA A 38 10.19 1.56 17.58
CA ALA A 38 9.91 1.07 16.22
C ALA A 38 10.05 2.19 15.16
N GLY A 39 9.61 3.41 15.49
CA GLY A 39 9.78 4.57 14.63
C GLY A 39 11.24 4.97 14.44
N LEU A 40 12.04 4.97 15.50
CA LEU A 40 13.49 5.23 15.45
C LEU A 40 14.19 4.18 14.60
N TYR A 41 13.90 2.91 14.83
CA TYR A 41 14.45 1.82 14.01
C TYR A 41 14.13 1.99 12.52
N ALA A 42 12.90 2.35 12.20
CA ALA A 42 12.50 2.60 10.81
C ALA A 42 13.25 3.78 10.18
N LEU A 43 13.49 4.86 10.93
CA LEU A 43 14.27 6.01 10.47
C LEU A 43 15.74 5.64 10.22
N ASP A 44 16.32 4.81 11.06
CA ASP A 44 17.74 4.44 10.97
C ASP A 44 18.00 3.38 9.88
N HIS A 45 17.00 2.53 9.55
CA HIS A 45 17.23 1.33 8.74
C HIS A 45 16.36 1.22 7.49
N HIS A 46 15.26 1.99 7.38
CA HIS A 46 14.28 1.77 6.31
C HIS A 46 14.16 2.91 5.31
N ILE A 47 14.81 4.05 5.52
CA ILE A 47 14.67 5.21 4.62
C ILE A 47 15.23 4.90 3.24
N GLU A 48 16.47 4.40 3.15
CA GLU A 48 17.13 4.13 1.87
C GLU A 48 16.40 3.04 1.07
N ARG A 49 15.86 2.02 1.75
CA ARG A 49 15.12 0.96 1.09
C ARG A 49 13.77 1.37 0.51
N LEU A 50 13.24 2.56 0.85
CA LEU A 50 12.01 3.08 0.24
C LEU A 50 12.13 3.21 -1.30
N ALA A 51 13.34 3.36 -1.82
CA ALA A 51 13.59 3.33 -3.25
C ALA A 51 13.08 2.01 -3.88
N GLN A 52 13.33 0.87 -3.22
CA GLN A 52 12.84 -0.43 -3.68
C GLN A 52 11.31 -0.52 -3.70
N ASP A 53 10.63 0.04 -2.68
CA ASP A 53 9.17 0.07 -2.65
C ASP A 53 8.61 0.90 -3.82
N HIS A 54 9.29 2.01 -4.16
CA HIS A 54 8.93 2.84 -5.30
C HIS A 54 9.18 2.13 -6.64
N ASP A 55 10.26 1.40 -6.78
CA ASP A 55 10.56 0.64 -8.00
C ASP A 55 9.60 -0.54 -8.17
N ASN A 56 9.25 -1.24 -7.08
CA ASN A 56 8.21 -2.27 -7.08
C ASN A 56 6.85 -1.68 -7.50
N ALA A 57 6.49 -0.49 -7.02
CA ALA A 57 5.26 0.19 -7.43
C ALA A 57 5.26 0.56 -8.92
N LYS A 58 6.38 1.06 -9.45
CA LYS A 58 6.53 1.35 -10.88
C LYS A 58 6.39 0.08 -11.72
N SER A 59 7.08 -1.00 -11.34
CA SER A 59 7.02 -2.29 -12.02
C SER A 59 5.59 -2.83 -12.02
N LEU A 60 4.92 -2.81 -10.86
CA LEU A 60 3.51 -3.21 -10.73
C LEU A 60 2.60 -2.41 -11.67
N ALA A 61 2.75 -1.09 -11.69
CA ALA A 61 1.96 -0.21 -12.55
C ALA A 61 2.19 -0.48 -14.05
N GLN A 62 3.44 -0.68 -14.46
CA GLN A 62 3.80 -1.00 -15.84
C GLN A 62 3.20 -2.34 -16.28
N LEU A 63 3.35 -3.38 -15.45
CA LEU A 63 2.82 -4.70 -15.75
C LEU A 63 1.28 -4.70 -15.79
N LEU A 64 0.62 -3.99 -14.88
CA LEU A 64 -0.84 -3.85 -14.90
C LEU A 64 -1.32 -3.06 -16.11
N SER A 65 -0.57 -2.05 -16.57
CA SER A 65 -0.93 -1.26 -17.76
C SER A 65 -0.90 -2.08 -19.05
N SER A 66 -0.29 -3.27 -19.05
CA SER A 66 -0.32 -4.20 -20.18
C SER A 66 -1.57 -5.08 -20.25
N LEU A 67 -2.47 -4.97 -19.28
CA LEU A 67 -3.73 -5.74 -19.21
C LEU A 67 -4.87 -4.86 -19.71
N ASP A 68 -5.68 -5.39 -20.63
CA ASP A 68 -6.84 -4.68 -21.20
C ASP A 68 -7.91 -4.38 -20.12
N GLU A 69 -8.01 -5.23 -19.10
CA GLU A 69 -8.98 -5.11 -18.00
C GLU A 69 -8.51 -4.17 -16.88
N ALA A 70 -7.27 -3.69 -16.92
CA ALA A 70 -6.69 -2.86 -15.87
C ALA A 70 -6.42 -1.44 -16.37
N LYS A 71 -7.10 -0.47 -15.80
CA LYS A 71 -6.83 0.95 -16.03
C LYS A 71 -6.01 1.53 -14.90
N VAL A 72 -4.71 1.66 -15.10
CA VAL A 72 -3.81 2.31 -14.13
C VAL A 72 -3.96 3.83 -14.19
N HIS A 73 -4.11 4.46 -13.03
CA HIS A 73 -4.25 5.93 -12.92
C HIS A 73 -2.88 6.56 -12.68
N ALA A 74 -2.44 7.39 -13.64
CA ALA A 74 -1.11 8.03 -13.60
C ALA A 74 -0.96 9.11 -12.51
N THR A 75 -2.05 9.63 -11.99
CA THR A 75 -2.07 10.61 -10.90
C THR A 75 -1.77 9.92 -9.58
N GLY A 76 -0.53 10.01 -9.10
CA GLY A 76 -0.14 9.48 -7.80
C GLY A 76 1.00 8.46 -7.78
N LEU A 77 1.53 8.04 -8.92
CA LEU A 77 2.68 7.12 -9.02
C LEU A 77 4.01 7.75 -8.57
N ARG A 78 4.01 8.42 -7.43
CA ARG A 78 5.22 9.09 -6.92
C ARG A 78 5.75 8.48 -5.64
N THR A 79 5.09 7.42 -5.16
CA THR A 79 5.46 6.72 -3.93
C THR A 79 5.29 5.21 -4.15
N ASN A 80 5.00 4.52 -3.09
CA ASN A 80 4.74 3.08 -3.04
C ASN A 80 3.25 2.72 -3.27
N MET A 81 2.46 3.59 -3.90
CA MET A 81 1.03 3.36 -4.15
C MET A 81 0.71 3.33 -5.63
N VAL A 82 -0.08 2.34 -6.04
CA VAL A 82 -0.65 2.20 -7.38
C VAL A 82 -2.17 2.23 -7.27
N PHE A 83 -2.80 3.07 -8.08
CA PHE A 83 -4.26 3.11 -8.19
C PHE A 83 -4.66 2.51 -9.55
N VAL A 84 -5.50 1.48 -9.50
CA VAL A 84 -5.94 0.75 -10.68
C VAL A 84 -7.44 0.50 -10.64
N SER A 85 -8.13 0.69 -11.76
CA SER A 85 -9.54 0.30 -11.90
C SER A 85 -9.64 -0.97 -12.73
N PHE A 86 -10.50 -1.87 -12.27
CA PHE A 86 -10.93 -3.08 -12.98
C PHE A 86 -12.41 -3.00 -13.31
N PRO A 87 -12.97 -3.87 -14.18
CA PRO A 87 -14.42 -3.94 -14.39
C PRO A 87 -15.15 -4.07 -13.04
N PRO A 88 -16.18 -3.22 -12.77
CA PRO A 88 -16.81 -3.17 -11.44
C PRO A 88 -17.32 -4.52 -10.95
N ASP A 89 -17.93 -5.29 -11.83
CA ASP A 89 -18.52 -6.60 -11.52
C ASP A 89 -17.46 -7.68 -11.24
N SER A 90 -16.18 -7.42 -11.56
CA SER A 90 -15.10 -8.37 -11.31
C SER A 90 -14.47 -8.24 -9.92
N LEU A 91 -14.69 -7.14 -9.19
CA LEU A 91 -13.92 -6.80 -7.99
C LEU A 91 -14.02 -7.84 -6.88
N GLU A 92 -15.23 -8.36 -6.63
CA GLU A 92 -15.46 -9.36 -5.58
C GLU A 92 -14.80 -10.69 -5.95
N GLY A 93 -15.02 -11.17 -7.17
CA GLY A 93 -14.42 -12.41 -7.69
C GLY A 93 -12.90 -12.32 -7.76
N LEU A 94 -12.35 -11.20 -8.24
CA LEU A 94 -10.91 -10.94 -8.26
C LEU A 94 -10.32 -10.97 -6.85
N SER A 95 -10.97 -10.33 -5.89
CA SER A 95 -10.51 -10.32 -4.48
C SER A 95 -10.50 -11.73 -3.87
N GLY A 96 -11.52 -12.55 -4.17
CA GLY A 96 -11.60 -13.96 -3.77
C GLY A 96 -10.47 -14.78 -4.37
N HIS A 97 -10.30 -14.71 -5.69
CA HIS A 97 -9.27 -15.42 -6.44
C HIS A 97 -7.83 -15.10 -5.96
N LEU A 98 -7.56 -13.82 -5.66
CA LEU A 98 -6.28 -13.40 -5.13
C LEU A 98 -6.06 -13.93 -3.71
N ARG A 99 -7.09 -13.88 -2.86
CA ARG A 99 -7.02 -14.38 -1.48
C ARG A 99 -6.69 -15.87 -1.41
N GLU A 100 -7.27 -16.70 -2.29
CA GLU A 100 -6.97 -18.13 -2.39
C GLU A 100 -5.50 -18.40 -2.70
N ARG A 101 -4.80 -17.40 -3.26
CA ARG A 101 -3.36 -17.44 -3.59
C ARG A 101 -2.48 -16.71 -2.58
N GLY A 102 -3.04 -16.37 -1.41
CA GLY A 102 -2.33 -15.64 -0.35
C GLY A 102 -2.10 -14.15 -0.65
N ILE A 103 -2.74 -13.60 -1.68
CA ILE A 103 -2.61 -12.19 -2.07
C ILE A 103 -3.78 -11.41 -1.47
N LEU A 104 -3.50 -10.55 -0.50
CA LEU A 104 -4.52 -9.77 0.20
C LEU A 104 -4.66 -8.39 -0.42
N VAL A 105 -5.80 -8.14 -1.04
CA VAL A 105 -6.16 -6.85 -1.64
C VAL A 105 -7.53 -6.41 -1.16
N THR A 106 -7.66 -5.14 -0.82
CA THR A 106 -8.98 -4.55 -0.49
C THR A 106 -9.58 -3.94 -1.75
N ALA A 107 -10.26 -4.79 -2.56
CA ALA A 107 -10.91 -4.39 -3.80
C ALA A 107 -12.44 -4.26 -3.61
N ARG A 108 -12.87 -3.24 -2.87
CA ARG A 108 -14.32 -2.98 -2.62
C ARG A 108 -14.93 -1.97 -3.58
N SER A 109 -14.12 -1.10 -4.16
CA SER A 109 -14.55 -0.06 -5.09
C SER A 109 -13.39 0.39 -5.96
N ASN A 110 -13.67 0.97 -7.12
CA ASN A 110 -12.68 1.59 -7.99
C ASN A 110 -12.43 3.06 -7.61
N PRO A 111 -11.19 3.55 -7.73
CA PRO A 111 -10.00 2.76 -8.04
C PRO A 111 -9.54 1.93 -6.84
N VAL A 112 -9.06 0.73 -7.10
CA VAL A 112 -8.39 -0.11 -6.11
C VAL A 112 -7.02 0.47 -5.81
N ARG A 113 -6.67 0.61 -4.53
CA ARG A 113 -5.35 1.05 -4.09
C ARG A 113 -4.49 -0.16 -3.75
N LEU A 114 -3.38 -0.32 -4.45
CA LEU A 114 -2.35 -1.30 -4.16
C LEU A 114 -1.16 -0.58 -3.53
N VAL A 115 -0.55 -1.19 -2.51
CA VAL A 115 0.56 -0.58 -1.76
C VAL A 115 1.71 -1.58 -1.70
N THR A 116 2.88 -1.15 -2.17
CA THR A 116 4.12 -1.91 -2.01
C THR A 116 4.80 -1.53 -0.69
N HIS A 117 5.44 -2.48 -0.04
CA HIS A 117 6.10 -2.31 1.24
C HIS A 117 7.21 -3.35 1.43
N LEU A 118 7.91 -3.28 2.56
CA LEU A 118 9.12 -4.06 2.83
C LEU A 118 8.97 -5.59 2.71
N ASP A 119 7.76 -6.12 2.82
CA ASP A 119 7.50 -7.56 2.70
C ASP A 119 7.25 -8.00 1.24
N LEU A 120 7.27 -7.05 0.29
CA LEU A 120 7.08 -7.34 -1.14
C LEU A 120 8.40 -7.26 -1.88
N THR A 121 8.74 -8.36 -2.55
CA THR A 121 9.89 -8.45 -3.46
C THR A 121 9.44 -8.25 -4.92
N GLU A 122 10.39 -8.09 -5.83
CA GLU A 122 10.13 -8.05 -7.27
C GLU A 122 9.44 -9.32 -7.77
N GLU A 123 9.82 -10.49 -7.25
CA GLU A 123 9.19 -11.78 -7.56
C GLU A 123 7.70 -11.79 -7.17
N HIS A 124 7.36 -11.24 -6.00
CA HIS A 124 5.98 -11.10 -5.57
C HIS A 124 5.15 -10.22 -6.52
N ILE A 125 5.76 -9.15 -7.09
CA ILE A 125 5.08 -8.30 -8.08
C ILE A 125 4.69 -9.11 -9.33
N GLY A 126 5.61 -9.91 -9.85
CA GLY A 126 5.32 -10.81 -10.98
C GLY A 126 4.20 -11.80 -10.67
N THR A 127 4.23 -12.42 -9.50
CA THR A 127 3.21 -13.37 -9.02
C THR A 127 1.84 -12.72 -8.90
N ILE A 128 1.75 -11.51 -8.35
CA ILE A 128 0.50 -10.74 -8.22
C ILE A 128 -0.11 -10.46 -9.59
N VAL A 129 0.69 -9.96 -10.53
CA VAL A 129 0.19 -9.63 -11.87
C VAL A 129 -0.23 -10.90 -12.62
N GLN A 130 0.52 -11.98 -12.48
CA GLN A 130 0.15 -13.26 -13.09
C GLN A 130 -1.19 -13.79 -12.55
N ALA A 131 -1.42 -13.70 -11.24
CA ALA A 131 -2.68 -14.10 -10.64
C ALA A 131 -3.87 -13.25 -11.13
N ILE A 132 -3.67 -11.95 -11.34
CA ILE A 132 -4.69 -11.06 -11.91
C ILE A 132 -4.99 -11.47 -13.37
N LYS A 133 -3.96 -11.72 -14.18
CA LYS A 133 -4.11 -12.22 -15.56
C LYS A 133 -4.90 -13.51 -15.62
N ASP A 134 -4.57 -14.46 -14.76
CA ASP A 134 -5.21 -15.77 -14.73
C ASP A 134 -6.70 -15.67 -14.39
N TYR A 135 -7.07 -14.76 -13.49
CA TYR A 135 -8.47 -14.50 -13.18
C TYR A 135 -9.26 -14.08 -14.42
N PHE A 136 -8.81 -13.05 -15.12
CA PHE A 136 -9.53 -12.55 -16.30
C PHE A 136 -9.54 -13.53 -17.45
N ARG A 137 -8.46 -14.31 -17.63
CA ARG A 137 -8.38 -15.35 -18.65
C ARG A 137 -9.36 -16.49 -18.42
N VAL A 138 -9.61 -16.87 -17.17
CA VAL A 138 -10.61 -17.90 -16.82
C VAL A 138 -12.01 -17.34 -17.01
N THR A 139 -12.26 -16.13 -16.54
CA THR A 139 -13.59 -15.50 -16.64
C THR A 139 -14.00 -15.26 -18.10
N ALA A 140 -13.07 -14.84 -18.97
CA ALA A 140 -13.34 -14.65 -20.40
C ALA A 140 -13.67 -15.95 -21.15
N ARG A 141 -13.27 -17.13 -20.64
CA ARG A 141 -13.60 -18.45 -21.24
C ARG A 141 -14.94 -19.00 -20.79
N SER A 142 -15.51 -18.41 -19.74
CA SER A 142 -16.77 -18.86 -19.12
C SER A 142 -17.96 -17.98 -19.50
N ALA A 143 -17.73 -16.89 -20.25
CA ALA A 143 -18.73 -15.98 -20.81
C ALA A 143 -18.93 -16.24 -22.31
#